data_eff7d38624b83ef60d3ad1417a7ae9d7
#
_entry.id   eff7d38624b83ef60d3ad1417a7ae9d7
#
_cell.length_a   1.000
_cell.length_b   1.000
_cell.length_c   1.000
_cell.angle_alpha   90.00
_cell.angle_beta   90.00
_cell.angle_gamma   90.00
#
_symmetry.space_group_name_H-M   'P 1'
#
loop_
_entity.id
_entity.type
_entity.pdbx_description
1 polymer ?
#
loop_
_entity_poly.entity_id
_entity_poly.type
_entity_poly.pdbx_seq_one_letter_code
_entity_poly.pdbx_strand_id
1 'polypeptide(L)'
;MKFRYLTVLFAMLLLATDGFAQQRYQVAACDWMMLKRQKLGEFQLTKQIGADGVEMDMGGLGKRVLFDNKLRDPHFQKLFRHTADSLGVQVPSVAMSGFFAQNLIKRDNHKDLALDCLNTMEIMGAKVAFLPLGGSGHDWEKAGGARDTLVQKLHDMGELARERGMVIGIRTGLDAKQTIKLLKEINSEGIKVYYNMQDDADAGRDISKELKKLGKKRIAQIHASLTDSVTLDNDPRVDMLKVKQTLDKMGWSGWLVVERSRDVKKVRDVKHNFGTNVRYLKKVFQEGARRL
;
A
#
# COMPACT_ATOMS: atom_id res chain seq x y z
N MET A 1 -12.34 8.39 -57.58
CA MET A 1 -12.40 7.16 -56.78
C MET A 1 -11.32 7.02 -55.69
N LYS A 2 -10.35 7.91 -55.55
CA LYS A 2 -9.24 7.83 -54.56
C LYS A 2 -9.57 8.50 -53.19
N PHE A 3 -10.61 9.30 -53.05
CA PHE A 3 -10.95 10.00 -51.79
C PHE A 3 -11.82 9.22 -50.81
N ARG A 4 -12.48 8.15 -51.25
CA ARG A 4 -13.37 7.34 -50.40
C ARG A 4 -12.61 6.33 -49.51
N TYR A 5 -11.43 5.91 -49.90
CA TYR A 5 -10.62 4.98 -49.11
C TYR A 5 -9.85 5.62 -47.96
N LEU A 6 -9.54 6.91 -48.07
CA LEU A 6 -8.81 7.66 -47.03
C LEU A 6 -9.70 7.91 -45.81
N THR A 7 -11.01 8.16 -46.02
CA THR A 7 -11.96 8.40 -44.92
C THR A 7 -12.28 7.12 -44.14
N VAL A 8 -12.29 5.96 -44.78
CA VAL A 8 -12.52 4.66 -44.11
C VAL A 8 -11.30 4.24 -43.29
N LEU A 9 -10.07 4.52 -43.77
CA LEU A 9 -8.84 4.23 -43.03
C LEU A 9 -8.71 5.11 -41.77
N PHE A 10 -9.14 6.38 -41.84
CA PHE A 10 -9.12 7.30 -40.71
C PHE A 10 -10.19 6.96 -39.66
N ALA A 11 -11.36 6.45 -40.08
CA ALA A 11 -12.42 5.96 -39.19
C ALA A 11 -12.02 4.65 -38.48
N MET A 12 -11.25 3.77 -39.14
CA MET A 12 -10.73 2.56 -38.51
C MET A 12 -9.58 2.85 -37.51
N LEU A 13 -8.78 3.89 -37.73
CA LEU A 13 -7.76 4.31 -36.77
C LEU A 13 -8.36 4.95 -35.49
N LEU A 14 -9.53 5.56 -35.57
CA LEU A 14 -10.25 6.14 -34.44
C LEU A 14 -10.99 5.11 -33.56
N LEU A 15 -11.25 3.90 -34.11
CA LEU A 15 -11.86 2.79 -33.37
C LEU A 15 -10.83 1.89 -32.66
N ALA A 16 -9.54 2.05 -32.92
CA ALA A 16 -8.46 1.27 -32.30
C ALA A 16 -7.88 1.90 -31.01
N THR A 17 -8.44 3.00 -30.52
CA THR A 17 -8.11 3.56 -29.21
C THR A 17 -9.19 3.24 -28.18
N ASP A 18 -9.70 2.01 -28.17
CA ASP A 18 -10.17 1.43 -26.92
C ASP A 18 -8.93 1.26 -26.03
N GLY A 19 -8.49 2.40 -25.49
CA GLY A 19 -7.46 2.42 -24.48
C GLY A 19 -7.90 1.45 -23.40
N PHE A 20 -7.07 0.47 -23.09
CA PHE A 20 -7.24 -0.36 -21.90
C PHE A 20 -7.51 0.60 -20.75
N ALA A 21 -8.76 0.76 -20.36
CA ALA A 21 -9.12 1.60 -19.23
C ALA A 21 -8.30 1.07 -18.06
N GLN A 22 -7.36 1.89 -17.59
CA GLN A 22 -6.45 1.48 -16.51
C GLN A 22 -7.30 0.92 -15.39
N GLN A 23 -7.03 -0.33 -14.99
CA GLN A 23 -7.76 -1.01 -13.94
C GLN A 23 -7.81 -0.11 -12.70
N ARG A 24 -9.01 0.30 -12.28
CA ARG A 24 -9.21 1.28 -11.19
C ARG A 24 -8.64 0.80 -9.86
N TYR A 25 -8.75 -0.50 -9.60
CA TYR A 25 -8.25 -1.16 -8.40
C TYR A 25 -7.32 -2.29 -8.78
N GLN A 26 -6.14 -2.30 -8.17
CA GLN A 26 -5.18 -3.39 -8.29
C GLN A 26 -5.01 -4.05 -6.92
N VAL A 27 -4.65 -5.33 -6.89
CA VAL A 27 -4.53 -6.10 -5.65
C VAL A 27 -3.10 -6.59 -5.49
N ALA A 28 -2.51 -6.25 -4.35
CA ALA A 28 -1.18 -6.70 -3.95
C ALA A 28 -1.23 -7.49 -2.63
N ALA A 29 -0.11 -8.10 -2.27
CA ALA A 29 0.08 -8.71 -0.97
C ALA A 29 1.45 -8.31 -0.40
N CYS A 30 1.59 -8.23 0.92
CA CYS A 30 2.84 -7.84 1.56
C CYS A 30 3.79 -9.04 1.74
N ASP A 31 5.07 -8.87 1.40
CA ASP A 31 6.07 -9.93 1.39
C ASP A 31 6.41 -10.44 2.80
N TRP A 32 6.43 -9.56 3.82
CA TRP A 32 6.80 -9.95 5.19
C TRP A 32 5.79 -10.88 5.84
N MET A 33 4.51 -10.74 5.54
CA MET A 33 3.47 -11.64 6.04
C MET A 33 3.35 -12.91 5.20
N MET A 34 3.79 -12.88 3.94
CA MET A 34 3.98 -14.05 3.09
C MET A 34 5.27 -14.83 3.41
N LEU A 35 6.02 -14.44 4.45
CA LEU A 35 7.30 -15.04 4.87
C LEU A 35 8.40 -14.95 3.79
N LYS A 36 8.32 -13.93 2.95
CA LYS A 36 9.23 -13.68 1.81
C LYS A 36 9.95 -12.34 1.87
N ARG A 37 9.98 -11.72 3.07
CA ARG A 37 10.59 -10.41 3.29
C ARG A 37 11.88 -10.23 2.49
N GLN A 38 11.83 -9.39 1.46
CA GLN A 38 12.91 -9.08 0.54
C GLN A 38 13.68 -10.33 0.04
N LYS A 39 12.94 -11.32 -0.45
CA LYS A 39 13.46 -12.54 -1.07
C LYS A 39 12.91 -12.70 -2.47
N LEU A 40 13.71 -13.07 -3.45
CA LEU A 40 13.28 -13.24 -4.85
C LEU A 40 12.03 -14.11 -5.02
N GLY A 41 11.83 -15.09 -4.15
CA GLY A 41 10.64 -15.94 -4.16
C GLY A 41 9.33 -15.20 -3.84
N GLU A 42 9.38 -13.92 -3.43
CA GLU A 42 8.18 -13.09 -3.24
C GLU A 42 7.41 -12.89 -4.55
N PHE A 43 8.12 -12.63 -5.66
CA PHE A 43 7.51 -12.42 -6.97
C PHE A 43 6.82 -13.68 -7.49
N GLN A 44 7.50 -14.83 -7.39
CA GLN A 44 6.92 -16.11 -7.80
C GLN A 44 5.68 -16.46 -6.96
N LEU A 45 5.73 -16.23 -5.64
CA LEU A 45 4.59 -16.48 -4.76
C LEU A 45 3.43 -15.52 -5.07
N THR A 46 3.73 -14.23 -5.31
CA THR A 46 2.75 -13.23 -5.73
C THR A 46 2.00 -13.65 -6.99
N LYS A 47 2.73 -14.14 -8.00
CA LYS A 47 2.12 -14.70 -9.20
C LYS A 47 1.24 -15.92 -8.90
N GLN A 48 1.72 -16.84 -8.06
CA GLN A 48 0.97 -18.06 -7.71
C GLN A 48 -0.33 -17.80 -6.95
N ILE A 49 -0.38 -16.79 -6.12
CA ILE A 49 -1.61 -16.38 -5.40
C ILE A 49 -2.54 -15.51 -6.25
N GLY A 50 -2.12 -15.12 -7.48
CA GLY A 50 -2.92 -14.36 -8.42
C GLY A 50 -2.96 -12.84 -8.15
N ALA A 51 -2.06 -12.30 -7.31
CA ALA A 51 -1.97 -10.87 -7.08
C ALA A 51 -1.33 -10.13 -8.26
N ASP A 52 -1.68 -8.84 -8.44
CA ASP A 52 -1.13 -7.98 -9.48
C ASP A 52 0.25 -7.44 -9.08
N GLY A 53 0.52 -7.36 -7.77
CA GLY A 53 1.77 -6.83 -7.25
C GLY A 53 2.11 -7.32 -5.85
N VAL A 54 3.31 -6.95 -5.40
CA VAL A 54 3.83 -7.21 -4.05
C VAL A 54 4.23 -5.91 -3.38
N GLU A 55 3.79 -5.69 -2.15
CA GLU A 55 4.36 -4.67 -1.28
C GLU A 55 5.64 -5.24 -0.67
N MET A 56 6.77 -4.67 -1.05
CA MET A 56 8.10 -5.17 -0.69
C MET A 56 8.61 -4.51 0.58
N ASP A 57 9.08 -5.28 1.54
CA ASP A 57 9.66 -4.76 2.78
C ASP A 57 11.10 -4.26 2.60
N MET A 58 11.50 -3.28 3.40
CA MET A 58 12.88 -2.76 3.45
C MET A 58 13.89 -3.71 4.11
N GLY A 59 13.44 -4.84 4.61
CA GLY A 59 14.25 -5.71 5.48
C GLY A 59 14.17 -5.32 6.95
N GLY A 60 14.84 -6.09 7.81
CA GLY A 60 14.81 -5.87 9.25
C GLY A 60 15.50 -4.57 9.69
N LEU A 61 14.90 -3.81 10.59
CA LEU A 61 15.53 -2.63 11.20
C LEU A 61 16.20 -2.99 12.54
N GLY A 62 15.43 -3.42 13.54
CA GLY A 62 15.96 -3.74 14.88
C GLY A 62 16.84 -2.64 15.44
N LYS A 63 18.03 -3.00 15.95
CA LYS A 63 19.05 -2.07 16.47
C LYS A 63 19.97 -1.49 15.38
N ARG A 64 19.77 -1.84 14.11
CA ARG A 64 20.62 -1.36 13.00
C ARG A 64 20.43 0.14 12.79
N VAL A 65 21.45 0.79 12.25
CA VAL A 65 21.38 2.19 11.83
C VAL A 65 20.44 2.34 10.64
N LEU A 66 20.58 1.48 9.62
CA LEU A 66 19.70 1.39 8.45
C LEU A 66 19.00 0.03 8.38
N PHE A 67 18.03 -0.09 7.50
CA PHE A 67 17.38 -1.38 7.22
C PHE A 67 18.38 -2.41 6.69
N ASP A 68 18.08 -3.69 6.87
CA ASP A 68 18.82 -4.81 6.26
C ASP A 68 18.40 -4.95 4.78
N ASN A 69 18.64 -3.88 4.02
CA ASN A 69 18.14 -3.71 2.67
C ASN A 69 19.12 -4.26 1.64
N LYS A 70 18.74 -5.33 0.95
CA LYS A 70 19.54 -5.94 -0.11
C LYS A 70 19.71 -5.05 -1.34
N LEU A 71 18.72 -4.20 -1.63
CA LEU A 71 18.70 -3.36 -2.82
C LEU A 71 19.69 -2.17 -2.77
N ARG A 72 20.54 -2.07 -1.74
CA ARG A 72 21.74 -1.22 -1.80
C ARG A 72 22.82 -1.81 -2.70
N ASP A 73 22.80 -3.13 -2.92
CA ASP A 73 23.74 -3.81 -3.81
C ASP A 73 23.21 -3.81 -5.26
N PRO A 74 23.95 -3.24 -6.24
CA PRO A 74 23.54 -3.20 -7.65
C PRO A 74 23.24 -4.57 -8.26
N HIS A 75 23.86 -5.64 -7.76
CA HIS A 75 23.56 -7.00 -8.20
C HIS A 75 22.11 -7.38 -7.87
N PHE A 76 21.69 -7.15 -6.61
CA PHE A 76 20.32 -7.43 -6.20
C PHE A 76 19.31 -6.49 -6.86
N GLN A 77 19.65 -5.22 -7.13
CA GLN A 77 18.77 -4.32 -7.87
C GLN A 77 18.38 -4.90 -9.24
N LYS A 78 19.39 -5.32 -10.02
CA LYS A 78 19.16 -5.94 -11.34
C LYS A 78 18.34 -7.23 -11.21
N LEU A 79 18.69 -8.09 -10.26
CA LEU A 79 18.04 -9.38 -10.07
C LEU A 79 16.57 -9.24 -9.66
N PHE A 80 16.25 -8.35 -8.71
CA PHE A 80 14.88 -8.10 -8.27
C PHE A 80 14.02 -7.48 -9.39
N ARG A 81 14.52 -6.46 -10.06
CA ARG A 81 13.82 -5.86 -11.22
C ARG A 81 13.55 -6.87 -12.31
N HIS A 82 14.60 -7.59 -12.76
CA HIS A 82 14.44 -8.61 -13.80
C HIS A 82 13.43 -9.69 -13.41
N THR A 83 13.43 -10.13 -12.15
CA THR A 83 12.48 -11.14 -11.67
C THR A 83 11.04 -10.59 -11.64
N ALA A 84 10.84 -9.37 -11.16
CA ALA A 84 9.55 -8.70 -11.17
C ALA A 84 9.00 -8.56 -12.60
N ASP A 85 9.81 -8.03 -13.51
CA ASP A 85 9.45 -7.79 -14.92
C ASP A 85 9.12 -9.09 -15.65
N SER A 86 9.95 -10.13 -15.49
CA SER A 86 9.75 -11.43 -16.17
C SER A 86 8.48 -12.16 -15.72
N LEU A 87 8.03 -11.93 -14.48
CA LEU A 87 6.81 -12.49 -13.94
C LEU A 87 5.58 -11.58 -14.12
N GLY A 88 5.78 -10.34 -14.59
CA GLY A 88 4.73 -9.33 -14.71
C GLY A 88 4.15 -8.93 -13.35
N VAL A 89 4.97 -8.88 -12.29
CA VAL A 89 4.57 -8.50 -10.93
C VAL A 89 5.04 -7.09 -10.65
N GLN A 90 4.11 -6.20 -10.29
CA GLN A 90 4.42 -4.82 -9.95
C GLN A 90 4.83 -4.68 -8.46
N VAL A 91 5.59 -3.64 -8.15
CA VAL A 91 5.89 -3.24 -6.76
C VAL A 91 5.23 -1.88 -6.50
N PRO A 92 3.97 -1.86 -6.02
CA PRO A 92 3.23 -0.60 -5.81
C PRO A 92 3.78 0.22 -4.64
N SER A 93 4.35 -0.45 -3.66
CA SER A 93 4.83 0.18 -2.44
C SER A 93 6.01 -0.56 -1.83
N VAL A 94 6.79 0.19 -1.03
CA VAL A 94 7.90 -0.33 -0.23
C VAL A 94 7.62 -0.07 1.24
N ALA A 95 7.76 -1.09 2.09
CA ALA A 95 7.34 -1.03 3.47
C ALA A 95 8.53 -0.86 4.44
N MET A 96 8.47 0.14 5.28
CA MET A 96 9.34 0.31 6.44
C MET A 96 8.76 -0.44 7.66
N SER A 97 8.43 -1.74 7.50
CA SER A 97 7.72 -2.53 8.50
C SER A 97 8.46 -2.64 9.85
N GLY A 98 9.76 -2.40 9.87
CA GLY A 98 10.55 -2.33 11.09
C GLY A 98 10.01 -1.36 12.14
N PHE A 99 9.26 -0.34 11.72
CA PHE A 99 8.62 0.64 12.60
C PHE A 99 7.36 0.14 13.30
N PHE A 100 6.89 -1.06 13.03
CA PHE A 100 5.96 -1.73 13.93
C PHE A 100 6.53 -1.96 15.33
N ALA A 101 7.86 -2.16 15.43
CA ALA A 101 8.56 -2.43 16.69
C ALA A 101 9.55 -1.33 17.09
N GLN A 102 9.92 -0.43 16.17
CA GLN A 102 10.90 0.62 16.42
C GLN A 102 10.22 1.98 16.58
N ASN A 103 10.69 2.74 17.55
CA ASN A 103 10.15 4.08 17.83
C ASN A 103 10.79 5.12 16.90
N LEU A 104 10.02 5.72 15.99
CA LEU A 104 10.48 6.76 15.07
C LEU A 104 10.90 8.03 15.81
N ILE A 105 10.24 8.37 16.92
CA ILE A 105 10.54 9.56 17.72
C ILE A 105 11.99 9.51 18.25
N LYS A 106 12.47 8.29 18.56
CA LYS A 106 13.83 8.05 19.08
C LYS A 106 14.89 7.82 17.99
N ARG A 107 14.54 7.97 16.71
CA ARG A 107 15.46 7.76 15.57
C ARG A 107 15.97 9.10 15.04
N ASP A 108 17.18 9.51 15.43
CA ASP A 108 17.78 10.78 14.96
C ASP A 108 18.15 10.72 13.47
N ASN A 109 18.40 9.51 12.95
CA ASN A 109 18.70 9.26 11.55
C ASN A 109 17.43 8.98 10.69
N HIS A 110 16.28 9.55 11.04
CA HIS A 110 15.03 9.35 10.32
C HIS A 110 15.10 9.75 8.83
N LYS A 111 15.90 10.77 8.50
CA LYS A 111 16.15 11.19 7.11
C LYS A 111 16.91 10.13 6.31
N ASP A 112 17.92 9.50 6.89
CA ASP A 112 18.71 8.46 6.23
C ASP A 112 17.84 7.21 5.97
N LEU A 113 16.97 6.86 6.95
CA LEU A 113 16.01 5.77 6.79
C LEU A 113 14.98 6.07 5.71
N ALA A 114 14.49 7.30 5.61
CA ALA A 114 13.62 7.74 4.54
C ALA A 114 14.33 7.66 3.18
N LEU A 115 15.55 8.18 3.07
CA LEU A 115 16.34 8.15 1.83
C LEU A 115 16.63 6.72 1.37
N ASP A 116 16.97 5.79 2.27
CA ASP A 116 17.17 4.37 1.94
C ASP A 116 15.89 3.77 1.35
N CYS A 117 14.72 4.10 1.91
CA CYS A 117 13.43 3.67 1.39
C CYS A 117 13.12 4.30 0.03
N LEU A 118 13.27 5.61 -0.12
CA LEU A 118 12.99 6.33 -1.36
C LEU A 118 13.90 5.86 -2.51
N ASN A 119 15.18 5.58 -2.24
CA ASN A 119 16.10 4.98 -3.22
C ASN A 119 15.61 3.59 -3.66
N THR A 120 15.15 2.77 -2.72
CA THR A 120 14.59 1.45 -3.03
C THR A 120 13.31 1.56 -3.87
N MET A 121 12.44 2.53 -3.55
CA MET A 121 11.24 2.82 -4.35
C MET A 121 11.60 3.21 -5.77
N GLU A 122 12.60 4.05 -5.96
CA GLU A 122 13.07 4.49 -7.27
C GLU A 122 13.59 3.31 -8.11
N ILE A 123 14.39 2.42 -7.49
CA ILE A 123 14.89 1.20 -8.11
C ILE A 123 13.75 0.29 -8.59
N MET A 124 12.72 0.11 -7.77
CA MET A 124 11.60 -0.81 -8.06
C MET A 124 10.42 -0.13 -8.78
N GLY A 125 10.48 1.17 -9.03
CA GLY A 125 9.40 1.93 -9.68
C GLY A 125 8.19 2.19 -8.77
N ALA A 126 8.31 1.98 -7.45
CA ALA A 126 7.27 2.26 -6.48
C ALA A 126 7.06 3.76 -6.26
N LYS A 127 5.84 4.17 -5.89
CA LYS A 127 5.50 5.57 -5.63
C LYS A 127 5.02 5.82 -4.20
N VAL A 128 4.76 4.77 -3.44
CA VAL A 128 4.27 4.84 -2.06
C VAL A 128 5.21 4.08 -1.13
N ALA A 129 5.61 4.70 -0.02
CA ALA A 129 6.20 3.99 1.11
C ALA A 129 5.14 3.74 2.18
N PHE A 130 5.19 2.58 2.84
CA PHE A 130 4.39 2.29 4.02
C PHE A 130 5.21 2.54 5.29
N LEU A 131 4.69 3.39 6.19
CA LEU A 131 5.32 3.71 7.48
C LEU A 131 4.34 3.50 8.62
N PRO A 132 4.39 2.37 9.36
CA PRO A 132 3.60 2.19 10.57
C PRO A 132 4.20 2.98 11.73
N LEU A 133 3.36 3.61 12.57
CA LEU A 133 3.78 4.35 13.75
C LEU A 133 3.63 3.56 15.06
N GLY A 134 3.21 2.28 14.99
CA GLY A 134 2.93 1.43 16.16
C GLY A 134 4.07 1.30 17.15
N GLY A 135 5.33 1.24 16.70
CA GLY A 135 6.50 1.20 17.56
C GLY A 135 6.79 2.51 18.31
N SER A 136 6.13 3.61 17.94
CA SER A 136 6.31 4.92 18.58
C SER A 136 5.49 5.09 19.87
N GLY A 137 4.70 4.09 20.27
CA GLY A 137 3.82 4.15 21.43
C GLY A 137 2.64 5.10 21.20
N HIS A 138 2.04 5.61 22.28
CA HIS A 138 0.81 6.42 22.26
C HIS A 138 0.99 7.86 22.75
N ASP A 139 2.14 8.22 23.31
CA ASP A 139 2.36 9.56 23.89
C ASP A 139 2.22 10.67 22.84
N TRP A 140 2.56 10.39 21.59
CA TRP A 140 2.43 11.32 20.48
C TRP A 140 0.98 11.57 20.01
N GLU A 141 0.02 10.76 20.44
CA GLU A 141 -1.40 10.96 20.09
C GLU A 141 -1.99 12.22 20.77
N LYS A 142 -1.36 12.67 21.84
CA LYS A 142 -1.72 13.89 22.58
C LYS A 142 -0.73 15.02 22.26
N ALA A 143 -1.16 16.25 22.48
CA ALA A 143 -0.27 17.42 22.39
C ALA A 143 0.87 17.32 23.39
N GLY A 144 2.09 17.73 22.97
CA GLY A 144 3.30 17.72 23.79
C GLY A 144 4.54 17.32 22.98
N GLY A 145 5.70 17.30 23.62
CA GLY A 145 6.98 17.13 22.96
C GLY A 145 7.15 15.86 22.12
N ALA A 146 6.50 14.75 22.51
CA ALA A 146 6.51 13.53 21.68
C ALA A 146 5.79 13.75 20.35
N ARG A 147 4.64 14.45 20.35
CA ARG A 147 3.91 14.80 19.15
C ARG A 147 4.70 15.78 18.28
N ASP A 148 5.24 16.83 18.88
CA ASP A 148 6.00 17.87 18.17
C ASP A 148 7.21 17.23 17.46
N THR A 149 7.93 16.35 18.15
CA THR A 149 9.06 15.61 17.58
C THR A 149 8.62 14.70 16.43
N LEU A 150 7.51 13.96 16.58
CA LEU A 150 7.01 13.09 15.52
C LEU A 150 6.58 13.90 14.29
N VAL A 151 5.83 15.00 14.51
CA VAL A 151 5.38 15.90 13.46
C VAL A 151 6.56 16.45 12.66
N GLN A 152 7.59 16.95 13.35
CA GLN A 152 8.80 17.45 12.68
C GLN A 152 9.50 16.38 11.85
N LYS A 153 9.69 15.17 12.42
CA LYS A 153 10.34 14.07 11.68
C LYS A 153 9.53 13.62 10.47
N LEU A 154 8.21 13.56 10.59
CA LEU A 154 7.33 13.24 9.46
C LEU A 154 7.33 14.35 8.41
N HIS A 155 7.38 15.63 8.82
CA HIS A 155 7.56 16.75 7.90
C HIS A 155 8.86 16.57 7.08
N ASP A 156 9.98 16.38 7.74
CA ASP A 156 11.28 16.20 7.10
C ASP A 156 11.29 15.03 6.10
N MET A 157 10.75 13.87 6.51
CA MET A 157 10.65 12.69 5.64
C MET A 157 9.69 12.95 4.47
N GLY A 158 8.60 13.67 4.71
CA GLY A 158 7.62 14.01 3.70
C GLY A 158 8.18 14.93 2.61
N GLU A 159 8.97 15.93 3.00
CA GLU A 159 9.62 16.82 2.03
C GLU A 159 10.60 16.07 1.13
N LEU A 160 11.41 15.15 1.69
CA LEU A 160 12.27 14.27 0.90
C LEU A 160 11.49 13.42 -0.11
N ALA A 161 10.31 12.92 0.29
CA ALA A 161 9.46 12.15 -0.61
C ALA A 161 8.83 13.03 -1.69
N ARG A 162 8.31 14.21 -1.32
CA ARG A 162 7.69 15.19 -2.24
C ARG A 162 8.66 15.63 -3.33
N GLU A 163 9.90 15.92 -2.98
CA GLU A 163 10.97 16.33 -3.93
C GLU A 163 11.23 15.27 -5.01
N ARG A 164 10.97 14.00 -4.72
CA ARG A 164 11.12 12.87 -5.66
C ARG A 164 9.79 12.47 -6.34
N GLY A 165 8.72 13.23 -6.14
CA GLY A 165 7.38 12.88 -6.65
C GLY A 165 6.83 11.57 -6.07
N MET A 166 7.19 11.27 -4.81
CA MET A 166 6.80 10.11 -4.05
C MET A 166 6.00 10.49 -2.81
N VAL A 167 5.39 9.50 -2.16
CA VAL A 167 4.57 9.68 -0.95
C VAL A 167 4.95 8.65 0.10
N ILE A 168 5.05 9.08 1.36
CA ILE A 168 5.10 8.20 2.52
C ILE A 168 3.69 8.14 3.11
N GLY A 169 3.08 6.97 3.04
CA GLY A 169 1.80 6.67 3.66
C GLY A 169 1.99 6.22 5.12
N ILE A 170 1.45 6.99 6.07
CA ILE A 170 1.53 6.65 7.50
C ILE A 170 0.31 5.85 7.96
N ARG A 171 0.54 4.79 8.75
CA ARG A 171 -0.48 4.07 9.51
C ARG A 171 -0.44 4.52 10.96
N THR A 172 -1.53 5.11 11.45
CA THR A 172 -1.58 5.76 12.77
C THR A 172 -2.45 5.03 13.79
N GLY A 173 -3.44 4.26 13.34
CA GLY A 173 -4.51 3.71 14.21
C GLY A 173 -5.56 4.74 14.68
N LEU A 174 -5.34 6.03 14.42
CA LEU A 174 -6.27 7.11 14.76
C LEU A 174 -7.53 7.10 13.89
N ASP A 175 -8.63 7.69 14.39
CA ASP A 175 -9.80 7.96 13.55
C ASP A 175 -9.50 9.01 12.46
N ALA A 176 -10.39 9.14 11.48
CA ALA A 176 -10.20 10.07 10.36
C ALA A 176 -10.07 11.53 10.80
N LYS A 177 -10.78 11.97 11.86
CA LYS A 177 -10.70 13.36 12.34
C LYS A 177 -9.34 13.67 12.95
N GLN A 178 -8.86 12.77 13.80
CA GLN A 178 -7.54 12.88 14.42
C GLN A 178 -6.42 12.79 13.38
N THR A 179 -6.56 11.87 12.42
CA THR A 179 -5.61 11.71 11.30
C THR A 179 -5.54 12.97 10.42
N ILE A 180 -6.69 13.58 10.08
CA ILE A 180 -6.70 14.84 9.32
C ILE A 180 -6.01 15.97 10.11
N LYS A 181 -6.21 16.03 11.43
CA LYS A 181 -5.53 17.01 12.28
C LYS A 181 -4.01 16.78 12.24
N LEU A 182 -3.56 15.54 12.41
CA LEU A 182 -2.15 15.19 12.34
C LEU A 182 -1.52 15.57 10.97
N LEU A 183 -2.18 15.25 9.87
CA LEU A 183 -1.68 15.63 8.53
C LEU A 183 -1.55 17.15 8.35
N LYS A 184 -2.46 17.93 8.93
CA LYS A 184 -2.36 19.40 8.92
C LYS A 184 -1.17 19.91 9.73
N GLU A 185 -0.88 19.28 10.86
CA GLU A 185 0.27 19.64 11.71
C GLU A 185 1.60 19.26 11.01
N ILE A 186 1.66 18.09 10.36
CA ILE A 186 2.83 17.67 9.57
C ILE A 186 3.09 18.63 8.40
N ASN A 187 2.04 19.16 7.77
CA ASN A 187 2.12 20.17 6.71
C ASN A 187 3.09 19.81 5.57
N SER A 188 2.98 18.58 5.05
CA SER A 188 3.75 18.11 3.89
C SER A 188 2.85 17.31 2.94
N GLU A 189 2.87 17.61 1.65
CA GLU A 189 2.15 16.85 0.63
C GLU A 189 2.79 15.47 0.36
N GLY A 190 4.04 15.27 0.77
CA GLY A 190 4.73 13.98 0.70
C GLY A 190 4.28 12.99 1.77
N ILE A 191 3.45 13.43 2.76
CA ILE A 191 2.85 12.53 3.76
C ILE A 191 1.35 12.38 3.49
N LYS A 192 0.91 11.14 3.40
CA LYS A 192 -0.52 10.77 3.29
C LYS A 192 -0.84 9.61 4.22
N VAL A 193 -2.10 9.20 4.22
CA VAL A 193 -2.56 8.05 4.98
C VAL A 193 -2.31 6.78 4.17
N TYR A 194 -1.65 5.81 4.77
CA TYR A 194 -1.75 4.42 4.38
C TYR A 194 -2.91 3.83 5.19
N TYR A 195 -4.09 3.82 4.60
CA TYR A 195 -5.29 3.41 5.32
C TYR A 195 -5.26 1.93 5.64
N ASN A 196 -5.59 1.56 6.87
CA ASN A 196 -5.65 0.16 7.28
C ASN A 196 -7.05 -0.17 7.80
N MET A 197 -7.77 -1.05 7.10
CA MET A 197 -9.13 -1.44 7.46
C MET A 197 -9.21 -2.15 8.81
N GLN A 198 -8.15 -2.86 9.19
CA GLN A 198 -8.05 -3.55 10.48
C GLN A 198 -8.20 -2.57 11.65
N ASP A 199 -7.55 -1.40 11.58
CA ASP A 199 -7.53 -0.43 12.68
C ASP A 199 -8.94 0.10 12.99
N ASP A 200 -9.74 0.31 11.94
CA ASP A 200 -11.13 0.76 12.12
C ASP A 200 -12.04 -0.39 12.56
N ALA A 201 -11.90 -1.58 12.01
CA ALA A 201 -12.69 -2.74 12.41
C ALA A 201 -12.44 -3.12 13.87
N ASP A 202 -11.17 -3.17 14.30
CA ASP A 202 -10.79 -3.51 15.68
C ASP A 202 -11.26 -2.43 16.67
N ALA A 203 -11.34 -1.16 16.25
CA ALA A 203 -11.89 -0.06 17.04
C ALA A 203 -13.43 0.10 16.94
N GLY A 204 -14.12 -0.79 16.22
CA GLY A 204 -15.57 -0.72 16.02
C GLY A 204 -16.05 0.47 15.20
N ARG A 205 -15.18 1.08 14.38
CA ARG A 205 -15.50 2.20 13.51
C ARG A 205 -16.05 1.72 12.14
N ASP A 206 -16.96 2.49 11.54
CA ASP A 206 -17.48 2.22 10.19
C ASP A 206 -16.42 2.63 9.15
N ILE A 207 -15.77 1.66 8.54
CA ILE A 207 -14.73 1.83 7.51
C ILE A 207 -15.20 2.79 6.40
N SER A 208 -16.44 2.64 5.93
CA SER A 208 -16.99 3.49 4.86
C SER A 208 -17.16 4.94 5.28
N LYS A 209 -17.50 5.21 6.56
CA LYS A 209 -17.60 6.58 7.09
C LYS A 209 -16.22 7.19 7.25
N GLU A 210 -15.26 6.44 7.77
CA GLU A 210 -13.89 6.91 7.96
C GLU A 210 -13.20 7.22 6.61
N LEU A 211 -13.34 6.35 5.60
CA LEU A 211 -12.84 6.61 4.23
C LEU A 211 -13.43 7.90 3.63
N LYS A 212 -14.76 8.09 3.72
CA LYS A 212 -15.42 9.31 3.24
C LYS A 212 -14.89 10.57 3.92
N LYS A 213 -14.68 10.50 5.24
CA LYS A 213 -14.21 11.63 6.06
C LYS A 213 -12.75 11.98 5.73
N LEU A 214 -11.88 10.99 5.53
CA LEU A 214 -10.51 11.20 5.06
C LEU A 214 -10.49 11.87 3.68
N GLY A 215 -11.33 11.40 2.76
CA GLY A 215 -11.38 11.87 1.37
C GLY A 215 -10.20 11.36 0.52
N LYS A 216 -10.45 11.18 -0.77
CA LYS A 216 -9.53 10.50 -1.70
C LYS A 216 -8.12 11.07 -1.77
N LYS A 217 -7.95 12.39 -1.60
CA LYS A 217 -6.64 13.06 -1.77
C LYS A 217 -5.66 12.71 -0.65
N ARG A 218 -6.15 12.30 0.54
CA ARG A 218 -5.32 11.97 1.69
C ARG A 218 -4.93 10.51 1.77
N ILE A 219 -5.58 9.63 0.98
CA ILE A 219 -5.34 8.19 1.00
C ILE A 219 -4.32 7.83 -0.08
N ALA A 220 -3.13 7.41 0.31
CA ALA A 220 -2.08 6.96 -0.61
C ALA A 220 -2.38 5.54 -1.11
N GLN A 221 -2.67 4.62 -0.19
CA GLN A 221 -2.88 3.19 -0.45
C GLN A 221 -3.71 2.59 0.69
N ILE A 222 -4.24 1.37 0.50
CA ILE A 222 -5.12 0.73 1.47
C ILE A 222 -4.62 -0.70 1.77
N HIS A 223 -4.35 -0.99 3.06
CA HIS A 223 -4.33 -2.36 3.56
C HIS A 223 -5.76 -2.86 3.69
N ALA A 224 -6.18 -3.68 2.75
CA ALA A 224 -7.53 -4.22 2.63
C ALA A 224 -7.63 -5.60 3.29
N SER A 225 -7.28 -5.66 4.58
CA SER A 225 -7.34 -6.87 5.39
C SER A 225 -7.69 -6.53 6.84
N LEU A 226 -8.12 -7.54 7.58
CA LEU A 226 -8.50 -7.44 8.99
C LEU A 226 -7.56 -8.28 9.85
N THR A 227 -7.73 -8.23 11.18
CA THR A 227 -7.04 -9.11 12.13
C THR A 227 -7.28 -10.58 11.78
N ASP A 228 -6.25 -11.41 11.90
CA ASP A 228 -6.33 -12.85 11.64
C ASP A 228 -7.45 -13.51 12.44
N SER A 229 -8.30 -14.24 11.78
CA SER A 229 -9.42 -15.03 12.30
C SER A 229 -9.87 -16.00 11.23
N VAL A 230 -10.42 -15.48 10.14
CA VAL A 230 -10.83 -16.18 8.92
C VAL A 230 -10.34 -15.40 7.70
N THR A 231 -10.46 -15.98 6.50
CA THR A 231 -10.21 -15.26 5.25
C THR A 231 -11.30 -14.22 4.98
N LEU A 232 -11.00 -13.19 4.19
CA LEU A 232 -11.87 -12.02 3.97
C LEU A 232 -13.26 -12.37 3.42
N ASP A 233 -13.37 -13.41 2.62
CA ASP A 233 -14.63 -13.89 2.05
C ASP A 233 -15.56 -14.49 3.12
N ASN A 234 -15.04 -14.84 4.28
CA ASN A 234 -15.76 -15.39 5.43
C ASN A 234 -15.79 -14.45 6.64
N ASP A 235 -15.28 -13.22 6.51
CA ASP A 235 -15.18 -12.29 7.64
C ASP A 235 -16.41 -11.36 7.72
N PRO A 236 -17.30 -11.53 8.73
CA PRO A 236 -18.50 -10.71 8.84
C PRO A 236 -18.23 -9.28 9.34
N ARG A 237 -17.00 -8.97 9.76
CA ARG A 237 -16.65 -7.65 10.31
C ARG A 237 -16.57 -6.57 9.24
N VAL A 238 -16.53 -6.93 7.94
CA VAL A 238 -16.43 -5.99 6.84
C VAL A 238 -17.33 -6.39 5.66
N ASP A 239 -18.07 -5.41 5.16
CA ASP A 239 -18.79 -5.49 3.88
C ASP A 239 -17.91 -4.85 2.80
N MET A 240 -17.14 -5.68 2.09
CA MET A 240 -16.23 -5.21 1.03
C MET A 240 -16.98 -4.61 -0.16
N LEU A 241 -18.23 -5.02 -0.42
CA LEU A 241 -19.04 -4.41 -1.48
C LEU A 241 -19.41 -2.97 -1.10
N LYS A 242 -19.81 -2.72 0.15
CA LYS A 242 -20.07 -1.38 0.69
C LYS A 242 -18.80 -0.51 0.64
N VAL A 243 -17.65 -1.08 0.97
CA VAL A 243 -16.36 -0.40 0.87
C VAL A 243 -16.07 0.00 -0.58
N LYS A 244 -16.22 -0.93 -1.53
CA LYS A 244 -16.06 -0.64 -2.97
C LYS A 244 -16.97 0.49 -3.42
N GLN A 245 -18.27 0.42 -3.14
CA GLN A 245 -19.24 1.46 -3.49
C GLN A 245 -18.85 2.82 -2.90
N THR A 246 -18.25 2.82 -1.71
CA THR A 246 -17.75 4.05 -1.07
C THR A 246 -16.57 4.62 -1.83
N LEU A 247 -15.57 3.83 -2.14
CA LEU A 247 -14.40 4.25 -2.91
C LEU A 247 -14.77 4.69 -4.33
N ASP A 248 -15.76 4.01 -4.96
CA ASP A 248 -16.30 4.39 -6.27
C ASP A 248 -16.94 5.79 -6.23
N LYS A 249 -17.79 6.06 -5.23
CA LYS A 249 -18.43 7.37 -5.03
C LYS A 249 -17.42 8.47 -4.72
N MET A 250 -16.34 8.14 -4.00
CA MET A 250 -15.24 9.08 -3.72
C MET A 250 -14.38 9.36 -4.96
N GLY A 251 -14.48 8.55 -6.01
CA GLY A 251 -13.58 8.63 -7.16
C GLY A 251 -12.14 8.26 -6.81
N TRP A 252 -11.92 7.39 -5.81
CA TRP A 252 -10.59 6.87 -5.46
C TRP A 252 -10.21 5.70 -6.37
N SER A 253 -8.93 5.61 -6.70
CA SER A 253 -8.33 4.49 -7.43
C SER A 253 -6.95 4.20 -6.85
N GLY A 254 -6.51 2.95 -6.93
CA GLY A 254 -5.20 2.58 -6.41
C GLY A 254 -5.11 1.10 -6.00
N TRP A 255 -4.17 0.82 -5.13
CA TRP A 255 -3.83 -0.52 -4.70
C TRP A 255 -4.51 -0.91 -3.39
N LEU A 256 -5.05 -2.11 -3.37
CA LEU A 256 -5.56 -2.81 -2.20
C LEU A 256 -4.55 -3.90 -1.83
N VAL A 257 -3.95 -3.80 -0.66
CA VAL A 257 -2.89 -4.71 -0.23
C VAL A 257 -3.38 -5.65 0.84
N VAL A 258 -3.21 -6.95 0.65
CA VAL A 258 -3.48 -7.97 1.65
C VAL A 258 -2.29 -8.07 2.61
N GLU A 259 -2.50 -7.71 3.87
CA GLU A 259 -1.50 -7.85 4.94
C GLU A 259 -1.81 -9.05 5.83
N ARG A 260 -3.08 -9.21 6.24
CA ARG A 260 -3.57 -10.20 7.21
C ARG A 260 -4.82 -10.93 6.70
N SER A 261 -5.80 -11.19 7.57
CA SER A 261 -7.00 -11.99 7.31
C SER A 261 -6.66 -13.44 6.99
N ARG A 262 -5.84 -14.04 7.84
CA ARG A 262 -5.48 -15.45 7.72
C ARG A 262 -6.43 -16.30 8.56
N ASP A 263 -6.82 -17.44 8.02
CA ASP A 263 -7.51 -18.49 8.77
C ASP A 263 -6.58 -19.01 9.88
N VAL A 264 -6.94 -18.80 11.13
CA VAL A 264 -6.12 -19.18 12.30
C VAL A 264 -5.94 -20.69 12.42
N LYS A 265 -6.82 -21.50 11.80
CA LYS A 265 -6.67 -22.96 11.71
C LYS A 265 -5.62 -23.39 10.68
N LYS A 266 -5.27 -22.50 9.75
CA LYS A 266 -4.31 -22.74 8.65
C LYS A 266 -3.31 -21.59 8.50
N VAL A 267 -2.95 -20.92 9.58
CA VAL A 267 -2.17 -19.67 9.57
C VAL A 267 -0.86 -19.75 8.77
N ARG A 268 -0.25 -20.94 8.67
CA ARG A 268 0.99 -21.17 7.91
C ARG A 268 0.78 -21.49 6.44
N ASP A 269 -0.45 -21.75 6.02
CA ASP A 269 -0.78 -21.97 4.61
C ASP A 269 -0.91 -20.64 3.87
N VAL A 270 0.25 -20.10 3.50
CA VAL A 270 0.36 -18.79 2.84
C VAL A 270 -0.41 -18.76 1.52
N LYS A 271 -0.32 -19.83 0.70
CA LYS A 271 -1.01 -19.87 -0.60
C LYS A 271 -2.52 -19.89 -0.43
N HIS A 272 -3.03 -20.64 0.52
CA HIS A 272 -4.47 -20.67 0.83
C HIS A 272 -4.94 -19.29 1.30
N ASN A 273 -4.31 -18.75 2.34
CA ASN A 273 -4.75 -17.51 2.98
C ASN A 273 -4.68 -16.32 2.03
N PHE A 274 -3.51 -16.06 1.47
CA PHE A 274 -3.32 -14.90 0.58
C PHE A 274 -4.04 -15.10 -0.76
N GLY A 275 -4.01 -16.31 -1.34
CA GLY A 275 -4.70 -16.61 -2.59
C GLY A 275 -6.22 -16.47 -2.48
N THR A 276 -6.84 -16.88 -1.36
CA THR A 276 -8.27 -16.68 -1.12
C THR A 276 -8.62 -15.20 -0.99
N ASN A 277 -7.86 -14.45 -0.18
CA ASN A 277 -8.09 -13.02 0.00
C ASN A 277 -7.91 -12.22 -1.30
N VAL A 278 -6.87 -12.52 -2.06
CA VAL A 278 -6.60 -11.88 -3.37
C VAL A 278 -7.74 -12.15 -4.34
N ARG A 279 -8.17 -13.40 -4.50
CA ARG A 279 -9.29 -13.75 -5.40
C ARG A 279 -10.58 -13.05 -4.97
N TYR A 280 -10.87 -12.99 -3.68
CA TYR A 280 -12.05 -12.31 -3.15
C TYR A 280 -12.01 -10.81 -3.46
N LEU A 281 -10.90 -10.12 -3.18
CA LEU A 281 -10.75 -8.70 -3.49
C LEU A 281 -10.86 -8.44 -5.00
N LYS A 282 -10.23 -9.26 -5.84
CA LYS A 282 -10.36 -9.14 -7.31
C LYS A 282 -11.81 -9.32 -7.76
N LYS A 283 -12.50 -10.33 -7.26
CA LYS A 283 -13.92 -10.55 -7.57
C LYS A 283 -14.77 -9.32 -7.20
N VAL A 284 -14.58 -8.75 -6.01
CA VAL A 284 -15.35 -7.58 -5.57
C VAL A 284 -14.96 -6.32 -6.34
N PHE A 285 -13.67 -6.02 -6.45
CA PHE A 285 -13.20 -4.71 -6.92
C PHE A 285 -12.91 -4.64 -8.43
N GLN A 286 -12.57 -5.75 -9.06
CA GLN A 286 -12.21 -5.77 -10.47
C GLN A 286 -13.32 -6.34 -11.36
N GLU A 287 -14.02 -7.39 -10.92
CA GLU A 287 -15.04 -8.09 -11.75
C GLU A 287 -16.45 -7.57 -11.49
N GLY A 288 -16.74 -7.05 -10.31
CA GLY A 288 -18.09 -6.61 -9.88
C GLY A 288 -18.69 -5.43 -10.65
N ALA A 289 -18.01 -4.92 -11.68
CA ALA A 289 -18.56 -3.92 -12.60
C ALA A 289 -19.28 -4.53 -13.81
N ARG A 290 -19.26 -5.85 -14.01
CA ARG A 290 -19.82 -6.51 -15.20
C ARG A 290 -21.15 -7.20 -15.01
N ARG A 291 -21.69 -7.31 -13.79
CA ARG A 291 -23.02 -7.88 -13.52
C ARG A 291 -23.62 -7.36 -12.20
N LEU A 292 -24.39 -6.34 -12.27
CA LEU A 292 -25.60 -6.12 -11.50
C LEU A 292 -26.64 -5.50 -12.41
#